data_8066ee7822ad35d6b257542b2e09e7ef
#
_entry.id   8066ee7822ad35d6b257542b2e09e7ef
#
_cell.length_a   1.000
_cell.length_b   1.000
_cell.length_c   1.000
_cell.angle_alpha   90.00
_cell.angle_beta   90.00
_cell.angle_gamma   90.00
#
_symmetry.space_group_name_H-M   'P 1'
#
loop_
_entity.id
_entity.type
_entity.pdbx_description
1 polymer ?
#
loop_
_entity_poly.entity_id
_entity_poly.type
_entity_poly.pdbx_seq_one_letter_code
_entity_poly.pdbx_strand_id
1 'polypeptide(L)' 'LPKALSTEELVQAIKAIIASSGATGPKDMGKVMGLASKELAGKADGKAISEQVKLLLTN' A
#
# COMPACT_ATOMS: atom_id res chain seq x y z
N LEU A 1 19.06 -1.25 13.40
CA LEU A 1 18.01 -0.30 13.03
C LEU A 1 16.98 -0.98 12.14
N PRO A 2 15.71 -0.68 12.37
CA PRO A 2 14.68 -1.24 11.51
C PRO A 2 14.87 -0.74 10.09
N LYS A 3 14.74 -1.65 9.18
CA LYS A 3 14.94 -1.36 7.79
C LYS A 3 13.60 -1.09 7.13
N ALA A 4 13.54 -0.04 6.33
CA ALA A 4 12.33 0.18 5.53
C ALA A 4 12.17 -0.94 4.53
N LEU A 5 10.94 -1.22 4.14
CA LEU A 5 10.67 -2.24 3.13
C LEU A 5 11.28 -1.82 1.80
N SER A 6 11.79 -2.78 1.05
CA SER A 6 12.20 -2.53 -0.32
C SER A 6 10.97 -2.26 -1.17
N THR A 7 11.17 -1.71 -2.36
CA THR A 7 10.05 -1.46 -3.27
C THR A 7 9.27 -2.74 -3.55
N GLU A 8 9.97 -3.84 -3.78
CA GLU A 8 9.32 -5.12 -4.05
C GLU A 8 8.50 -5.60 -2.86
N GLU A 9 9.06 -5.50 -1.66
CA GLU A 9 8.35 -5.87 -0.45
C GLU A 9 7.14 -4.99 -0.22
N LEU A 10 7.27 -3.70 -0.49
CA LEU A 10 6.18 -2.76 -0.37
C LEU A 10 5.04 -3.12 -1.32
N VAL A 11 5.38 -3.40 -2.58
CA VAL A 11 4.38 -3.78 -3.58
C VAL A 11 3.63 -5.04 -3.13
N GLN A 12 4.36 -6.04 -2.65
CA GLN A 12 3.72 -7.27 -2.20
C GLN A 12 2.79 -7.03 -1.01
N ALA A 13 3.22 -6.19 -0.07
CA ALA A 13 2.40 -5.86 1.09
C ALA A 13 1.11 -5.17 0.67
N ILE A 14 1.22 -4.22 -0.26
CA ILE A 14 0.05 -3.48 -0.71
C ILE A 14 -0.88 -4.37 -1.53
N LYS A 15 -0.34 -5.25 -2.34
CA LYS A 15 -1.18 -6.22 -3.06
C LYS A 15 -1.99 -7.08 -2.11
N ALA A 16 -1.37 -7.52 -1.02
CA ALA A 16 -2.08 -8.31 -0.01
C ALA A 16 -3.19 -7.50 0.64
N ILE A 17 -2.92 -6.22 0.92
CA ILE A 17 -3.91 -5.32 1.51
C ILE A 17 -5.08 -5.11 0.56
N ILE A 18 -4.80 -4.91 -0.72
CA ILE A 18 -5.83 -4.73 -1.74
C ILE A 18 -6.71 -5.98 -1.81
N ALA A 19 -6.10 -7.15 -1.86
CA ALA A 19 -6.84 -8.40 -1.90
C ALA A 19 -7.72 -8.58 -0.67
N SER A 20 -7.17 -8.26 0.48
CA SER A 20 -7.86 -8.38 1.77
C SER A 20 -9.02 -7.38 1.90
N SER A 21 -8.85 -6.19 1.35
CA SER A 21 -9.86 -5.14 1.45
C SER A 21 -11.00 -5.29 0.45
N GLY A 22 -10.80 -6.11 -0.57
CA GLY A 22 -11.78 -6.24 -1.64
C GLY A 22 -11.80 -5.07 -2.61
N ALA A 23 -10.76 -4.23 -2.58
CA ALA A 23 -10.69 -3.07 -3.46
C ALA A 23 -10.58 -3.51 -4.92
N THR A 24 -11.30 -2.83 -5.80
CA THR A 24 -11.35 -3.19 -7.21
C THR A 24 -10.89 -2.09 -8.15
N GLY A 25 -10.69 -0.88 -7.64
CA GLY A 25 -10.30 0.22 -8.51
C GLY A 25 -10.00 1.49 -7.75
N PRO A 26 -9.75 2.58 -8.50
CA PRO A 26 -9.30 3.84 -7.91
C PRO A 26 -10.24 4.44 -6.86
N LYS A 27 -11.52 4.15 -6.96
CA LYS A 27 -12.49 4.68 -5.99
C LYS A 27 -12.27 4.11 -4.60
N ASP A 28 -11.58 2.99 -4.49
CA ASP A 28 -11.27 2.36 -3.20
C ASP A 28 -9.92 2.81 -2.65
N MET A 29 -9.26 3.74 -3.33
CA MET A 29 -7.92 4.19 -2.96
C MET A 29 -7.85 4.70 -1.52
N GLY A 30 -8.82 5.48 -1.08
CA GLY A 30 -8.83 6.00 0.29
C GLY A 30 -8.85 4.90 1.32
N LYS A 31 -9.63 3.86 1.06
CA LYS A 31 -9.74 2.71 1.95
C LYS A 31 -8.41 1.96 2.01
N VAL A 32 -7.83 1.69 0.85
CA VAL A 32 -6.56 0.98 0.78
C VAL A 32 -5.44 1.81 1.40
N MET A 33 -5.45 3.12 1.15
CA MET A 33 -4.46 4.04 1.74
C MET A 33 -4.53 4.01 3.26
N GLY A 34 -5.73 4.04 3.81
CA GLY A 34 -5.90 3.98 5.26
C GLY A 34 -5.35 2.70 5.84
N LEU A 35 -5.68 1.57 5.22
CA LEU A 35 -5.18 0.27 5.68
C LEU A 35 -3.67 0.16 5.52
N ALA A 36 -3.15 0.59 4.38
CA ALA A 36 -1.73 0.52 4.11
C ALA A 36 -0.94 1.41 5.08
N SER A 37 -1.42 2.62 5.32
CA SER A 37 -0.76 3.51 6.26
C SER A 37 -0.71 2.93 7.66
N LYS A 38 -1.77 2.26 8.06
CA LYS A 38 -1.84 1.63 9.37
C LYS A 38 -0.90 0.43 9.48
N GLU A 39 -0.95 -0.45 8.48
CA GLU A 39 -0.17 -1.69 8.53
C GLU A 39 1.30 -1.47 8.26
N LEU A 40 1.63 -0.48 7.46
CA LEU A 40 3.01 -0.21 7.06
C LEU A 40 3.63 0.98 7.80
N ALA A 41 2.96 1.46 8.83
CA ALA A 41 3.49 2.55 9.63
C ALA A 41 4.88 2.19 10.17
N GLY A 42 5.84 3.07 9.96
CA GLY A 42 7.22 2.84 10.39
C GLY A 42 8.02 1.89 9.51
N LYS A 43 7.37 1.25 8.53
CA LYS A 43 8.04 0.30 7.63
C LYS A 43 8.27 0.88 6.25
N ALA A 44 7.49 1.86 5.88
CA ALA A 44 7.63 2.50 4.58
C ALA A 44 7.21 3.95 4.70
N ASP A 45 7.74 4.78 3.81
CA ASP A 45 7.40 6.20 3.76
C ASP A 45 5.98 6.36 3.20
N GLY A 46 5.23 7.30 3.77
CA GLY A 46 3.87 7.56 3.32
C GLY A 46 3.75 7.87 1.84
N LYS A 47 4.74 8.58 1.31
CA LYS A 47 4.77 8.89 -0.11
C LYS A 47 4.93 7.63 -0.96
N ALA A 48 5.81 6.73 -0.53
CA ALA A 48 6.03 5.48 -1.25
C ALA A 48 4.77 4.61 -1.20
N ILE A 49 4.12 4.56 -0.06
CA ILE A 49 2.86 3.82 0.09
C ILE A 49 1.81 4.37 -0.87
N SER A 50 1.66 5.68 -0.88
CA SER A 50 0.70 6.37 -1.74
C SER A 50 0.93 6.06 -3.21
N GLU A 51 2.18 6.15 -3.64
CA GLU A 51 2.53 5.89 -5.04
C GLU A 51 2.21 4.46 -5.45
N GLN A 52 2.52 3.50 -4.59
CA GLN A 52 2.27 2.10 -4.92
C GLN A 52 0.78 1.77 -4.93
N VAL A 53 0.03 2.31 -3.98
CA VAL A 53 -1.41 2.13 -3.95
C VAL A 53 -2.03 2.66 -5.23
N LYS A 54 -1.62 3.85 -5.63
CA LYS A 54 -2.11 4.49 -6.84
C LYS A 54 -1.81 3.64 -8.07
N LEU A 55 -0.57 3.19 -8.20
CA LEU A 55 -0.17 2.36 -9.34
C LEU A 55 -0.95 1.04 -9.40
N LEU A 56 -1.10 0.40 -8.26
CA LEU A 56 -1.73 -0.91 -8.21
C LEU A 56 -3.24 -0.86 -8.40
N LEU A 57 -3.87 0.24 -8.02
CA LEU A 57 -5.31 0.38 -8.20
C LEU A 57 -5.71 0.99 -9.52
N THR A 58 -4.82 1.70 -10.20
CA THR A 58 -5.15 2.36 -11.46
C THR A 58 -4.66 1.62 -12.70
N ASN A 59 -3.89 0.58 -12.51
CA ASN A 59 -3.40 -0.22 -13.64
C ASN A 59 -4.35 -1.35 -13.98
#